data_de4e3729cc72f06586252f53f29636f7
#
_entry.id   de4e3729cc72f06586252f53f29636f7
#
_cell.length_a   1.000
_cell.length_b   1.000
_cell.length_c   1.000
_cell.angle_alpha   90.00
_cell.angle_beta   90.00
_cell.angle_gamma   90.00
#
_symmetry.space_group_name_H-M   'P 1'
#
loop_
_entity.id
_entity.type
_entity.pdbx_description
1 polymer ?
#
loop_
_entity_poly.entity_id
_entity_poly.type
_entity_poly.pdbx_seq_one_letter_code
_entity_poly.pdbx_strand_id
1 'polypeptide(L)'
;MSFSVLPNALSIIRIILTVPIVIALLKEQYLLTLLLFLVAGISDALDGWIAKQFSLQSRLGSILDPVADKVLLTCTFITLYWIEILPLWLLMIIFVRDVIIIAGALGYFLGEESSESDLIEPSLISKVNTVLQIALVLYLLLIHLYFGFDGIQDMVLIIVATSTALSGADYGLLWVKKFILQETKK
;
A
#
# COMPACT_ATOMS: atom_id res chain seq x y z
N MET A 1 4.96 8.18 30.58
CA MET A 1 5.10 7.37 29.35
C MET A 1 4.73 8.28 28.20
N SER A 2 5.68 8.57 27.31
CA SER A 2 5.45 9.54 26.21
C SER A 2 4.42 8.99 25.24
N PHE A 3 3.31 9.69 25.07
CA PHE A 3 2.23 9.35 24.12
C PHE A 3 2.71 9.24 22.66
N SER A 4 3.92 9.71 22.36
CA SER A 4 4.58 9.57 21.05
C SER A 4 5.04 8.15 20.69
N VAL A 5 4.99 7.20 21.63
CA VAL A 5 5.36 5.79 21.40
C VAL A 5 4.19 5.00 20.79
N LEU A 6 2.95 5.46 21.00
CA LEU A 6 1.74 4.73 20.58
C LEU A 6 1.66 4.54 19.05
N PRO A 7 1.82 5.57 18.20
CA PRO A 7 1.73 5.38 16.75
C PRO A 7 2.80 4.42 16.21
N ASN A 8 4.06 4.57 16.67
CA ASN A 8 5.15 3.70 16.24
C ASN A 8 4.93 2.23 16.63
N ALA A 9 4.33 1.97 17.81
CA ALA A 9 4.05 0.62 18.27
C ALA A 9 3.03 -0.09 17.35
N LEU A 10 2.07 0.64 16.82
CA LEU A 10 0.99 0.08 16.01
C LEU A 10 1.43 -0.24 14.58
N SER A 11 2.32 0.57 13.98
CA SER A 11 2.99 0.24 12.71
C SER A 11 3.85 -1.03 12.85
N ILE A 12 4.55 -1.18 13.99
CA ILE A 12 5.33 -2.40 14.30
C ILE A 12 4.41 -3.60 14.47
N ILE A 13 3.29 -3.46 15.19
CA ILE A 13 2.28 -4.51 15.36
C ILE A 13 1.73 -4.95 13.99
N ARG A 14 1.50 -4.03 13.06
CA ARG A 14 1.03 -4.35 11.70
C ARG A 14 2.06 -5.16 10.91
N ILE A 15 3.34 -4.82 11.02
CA ILE A 15 4.42 -5.61 10.42
C ILE A 15 4.45 -7.03 11.04
N ILE A 16 4.30 -7.14 12.35
CA ILE A 16 4.25 -8.43 13.05
C ILE A 16 2.99 -9.22 12.62
N LEU A 17 1.82 -8.56 12.49
CA LEU A 17 0.58 -9.18 12.03
C LEU A 17 0.64 -9.66 10.58
N THR A 18 1.53 -9.11 9.75
CA THR A 18 1.75 -9.59 8.39
C THR A 18 2.18 -11.07 8.37
N VAL A 19 2.97 -11.52 9.34
CA VAL A 19 3.44 -12.91 9.41
C VAL A 19 2.28 -13.91 9.60
N PRO A 20 1.41 -13.78 10.63
CA PRO A 20 0.27 -14.69 10.76
C PRO A 20 -0.74 -14.58 9.62
N ILE A 21 -0.90 -13.41 8.99
CA ILE A 21 -1.75 -13.22 7.79
C ILE A 21 -1.22 -14.09 6.64
N VAL A 22 0.08 -13.99 6.34
CA VAL A 22 0.73 -14.80 5.29
C VAL A 22 0.62 -16.30 5.60
N ILE A 23 0.88 -16.71 6.84
CA ILE A 23 0.79 -18.12 7.23
C ILE A 23 -0.64 -18.65 7.11
N ALA A 24 -1.64 -17.89 7.55
CA ALA A 24 -3.05 -18.25 7.43
C ALA A 24 -3.47 -18.36 5.96
N LEU A 25 -3.01 -17.44 5.11
CA LEU A 25 -3.29 -17.44 3.68
C LEU A 25 -2.65 -18.64 2.97
N LEU A 26 -1.38 -18.97 3.28
CA LEU A 26 -0.70 -20.15 2.76
C LEU A 26 -1.37 -21.47 3.17
N LYS A 27 -2.09 -21.47 4.29
CA LYS A 27 -2.90 -22.61 4.77
C LYS A 27 -4.34 -22.56 4.24
N GLU A 28 -4.66 -21.66 3.33
CA GLU A 28 -6.00 -21.45 2.76
C GLU A 28 -7.09 -21.18 3.83
N GLN A 29 -6.68 -20.64 4.99
CA GLN A 29 -7.58 -20.27 6.07
C GLN A 29 -8.17 -18.87 5.80
N TYR A 30 -8.99 -18.74 4.75
CA TYR A 30 -9.50 -17.46 4.25
C TYR A 30 -10.23 -16.64 5.30
N LEU A 31 -11.05 -17.28 6.17
CA LEU A 31 -11.76 -16.58 7.25
C LEU A 31 -10.78 -15.97 8.26
N LEU A 32 -9.78 -16.74 8.70
CA LEU A 32 -8.77 -16.24 9.64
C LEU A 32 -7.96 -15.10 9.01
N THR A 33 -7.55 -15.28 7.75
CA THR A 33 -6.84 -14.24 6.98
C THR A 33 -7.67 -12.96 6.89
N LEU A 34 -8.95 -13.08 6.55
CA LEU A 34 -9.88 -11.94 6.46
C LEU A 34 -9.98 -11.20 7.80
N LEU A 35 -10.19 -11.92 8.91
CA LEU A 35 -10.29 -11.32 10.23
C LEU A 35 -9.00 -10.61 10.65
N LEU A 36 -7.84 -11.23 10.44
CA LEU A 36 -6.55 -10.62 10.76
C LEU A 36 -6.28 -9.38 9.89
N PHE A 37 -6.62 -9.45 8.60
CA PHE A 37 -6.46 -8.33 7.67
C PHE A 37 -7.37 -7.15 8.04
N LEU A 38 -8.63 -7.42 8.42
CA LEU A 38 -9.55 -6.40 8.92
C LEU A 38 -9.06 -5.77 10.22
N VAL A 39 -8.56 -6.58 11.16
CA VAL A 39 -7.99 -6.07 12.42
C VAL A 39 -6.80 -5.15 12.12
N ALA A 40 -5.89 -5.55 11.23
CA ALA A 40 -4.74 -4.73 10.83
C ALA A 40 -5.20 -3.39 10.20
N GLY A 41 -6.16 -3.42 9.26
CA GLY A 41 -6.67 -2.22 8.60
C GLY A 41 -7.48 -1.29 9.52
N ILE A 42 -8.31 -1.84 10.40
CA ILE A 42 -9.08 -1.04 11.37
C ILE A 42 -8.14 -0.40 12.39
N SER A 43 -7.15 -1.14 12.89
CA SER A 43 -6.13 -0.61 13.79
C SER A 43 -5.43 0.59 13.16
N ASP A 44 -4.99 0.49 11.91
CA ASP A 44 -4.37 1.59 11.18
C ASP A 44 -5.27 2.82 11.04
N ALA A 45 -6.53 2.61 10.65
CA ALA A 45 -7.47 3.72 10.50
C ALA A 45 -7.72 4.44 11.83
N LEU A 46 -7.81 3.70 12.94
CA LEU A 46 -7.99 4.24 14.28
C LEU A 46 -6.77 5.02 14.73
N ASP A 47 -5.56 4.50 14.48
CA ASP A 47 -4.31 5.14 14.86
C ASP A 47 -4.07 6.43 14.11
N GLY A 48 -4.26 6.40 12.79
CA GLY A 48 -4.18 7.59 11.96
C GLY A 48 -5.16 8.68 12.39
N TRP A 49 -6.37 8.29 12.81
CA TRP A 49 -7.36 9.22 13.34
C TRP A 49 -6.95 9.79 14.72
N ILE A 50 -6.51 8.94 15.65
CA ILE A 50 -6.05 9.33 17.00
C ILE A 50 -4.82 10.24 16.89
N ALA A 51 -3.81 9.87 16.07
CA ALA A 51 -2.60 10.65 15.90
C ALA A 51 -2.88 12.06 15.37
N LYS A 52 -3.85 12.20 14.44
CA LYS A 52 -4.29 13.50 13.93
C LYS A 52 -5.04 14.31 14.97
N GLN A 53 -5.97 13.68 15.70
CA GLN A 53 -6.81 14.35 16.70
C GLN A 53 -5.98 14.93 17.85
N PHE A 54 -4.93 14.24 18.28
CA PHE A 54 -4.12 14.60 19.44
C PHE A 54 -2.75 15.20 19.08
N SER A 55 -2.48 15.47 17.78
CA SER A 55 -1.20 16.02 17.29
C SER A 55 0.03 15.21 17.76
N LEU A 56 -0.11 13.89 17.87
CA LEU A 56 0.90 12.96 18.38
C LEU A 56 1.82 12.41 17.27
N GLN A 57 1.90 13.08 16.13
CA GLN A 57 2.70 12.62 15.00
C GLN A 57 4.19 12.66 15.33
N SER A 58 4.85 11.48 15.29
CA SER A 58 6.31 11.39 15.41
C SER A 58 6.94 11.32 14.01
N ARG A 59 8.16 11.87 13.84
CA ARG A 59 8.92 11.74 12.58
C ARG A 59 9.15 10.28 12.20
N LEU A 60 9.35 9.39 13.16
CA LEU A 60 9.49 7.94 12.91
C LEU A 60 8.18 7.29 12.47
N GLY A 61 7.04 7.64 13.09
CA GLY A 61 5.73 7.14 12.73
C GLY A 61 5.34 7.50 11.30
N SER A 62 5.56 8.74 10.88
CA SER A 62 5.24 9.19 9.52
C SER A 62 5.99 8.45 8.40
N ILE A 63 7.10 7.77 8.73
CA ILE A 63 7.86 6.93 7.79
C ILE A 63 7.45 5.45 7.95
N LEU A 64 7.26 4.99 9.21
CA LEU A 64 6.93 3.60 9.49
C LEU A 64 5.53 3.20 9.01
N ASP A 65 4.54 4.10 9.09
CA ASP A 65 3.16 3.82 8.67
C ASP A 65 3.07 3.46 7.18
N PRO A 66 3.57 4.29 6.23
CA PRO A 66 3.54 3.92 4.81
C PRO A 66 4.34 2.65 4.50
N VAL A 67 5.42 2.38 5.24
CA VAL A 67 6.23 1.18 5.06
C VAL A 67 5.46 -0.06 5.54
N ALA A 68 4.82 0.01 6.71
CA ALA A 68 4.04 -1.09 7.27
C ALA A 68 2.87 -1.48 6.34
N ASP A 69 2.15 -0.49 5.80
CA ASP A 69 1.07 -0.71 4.83
C ASP A 69 1.57 -1.39 3.55
N LYS A 70 2.69 -0.90 3.03
CA LYS A 70 3.31 -1.49 1.85
C LYS A 70 3.77 -2.93 2.09
N VAL A 71 4.38 -3.22 3.24
CA VAL A 71 4.81 -4.58 3.60
C VAL A 71 3.60 -5.51 3.68
N LEU A 72 2.53 -5.10 4.38
CA LEU A 72 1.31 -5.90 4.51
C LEU A 72 0.71 -6.23 3.13
N LEU A 73 0.45 -5.22 2.29
CA LEU A 73 -0.17 -5.42 0.99
C LEU A 73 0.71 -6.22 0.04
N THR A 74 2.02 -5.90 -0.02
CA THR A 74 2.96 -6.60 -0.90
C THR A 74 3.08 -8.09 -0.53
N CYS A 75 3.25 -8.40 0.76
CA CYS A 75 3.31 -9.79 1.21
C CYS A 75 2.00 -10.53 0.94
N THR A 76 0.85 -9.88 1.13
CA THR A 76 -0.46 -10.48 0.83
C THR A 76 -0.59 -10.77 -0.67
N PHE A 77 -0.24 -9.82 -1.57
CA PHE A 77 -0.32 -10.04 -3.02
C PHE A 77 0.65 -11.12 -3.51
N ILE A 78 1.88 -11.16 -2.99
CA ILE A 78 2.83 -12.23 -3.31
C ILE A 78 2.27 -13.60 -2.89
N THR A 79 1.65 -13.67 -1.71
CA THR A 79 1.07 -14.91 -1.20
C THR A 79 -0.15 -15.34 -2.02
N LEU A 80 -1.04 -14.39 -2.40
CA LEU A 80 -2.18 -14.66 -3.28
C LEU A 80 -1.73 -15.17 -4.65
N TYR A 81 -0.65 -14.63 -5.19
CA TYR A 81 -0.04 -15.18 -6.40
C TYR A 81 0.51 -16.60 -6.19
N TRP A 82 1.20 -16.85 -5.07
CA TRP A 82 1.78 -18.14 -4.76
C TRP A 82 0.75 -19.28 -4.65
N ILE A 83 -0.44 -18.97 -4.14
CA ILE A 83 -1.58 -19.91 -4.06
C ILE A 83 -2.51 -19.83 -5.28
N GLU A 84 -2.04 -19.24 -6.41
CA GLU A 84 -2.70 -19.19 -7.71
C GLU A 84 -4.05 -18.43 -7.74
N ILE A 85 -4.34 -17.61 -6.74
CA ILE A 85 -5.55 -16.75 -6.69
C ILE A 85 -5.36 -15.46 -7.50
N LEU A 86 -4.14 -14.90 -7.50
CA LEU A 86 -3.82 -13.66 -8.20
C LEU A 86 -2.94 -13.95 -9.42
N PRO A 87 -3.25 -13.46 -10.62
CA PRO A 87 -2.41 -13.68 -11.79
C PRO A 87 -1.11 -12.86 -11.73
N LEU A 88 -0.01 -13.42 -12.26
CA LEU A 88 1.32 -12.79 -12.28
C LEU A 88 1.32 -11.40 -12.92
N TRP A 89 0.57 -11.22 -14.01
CA TRP A 89 0.54 -9.94 -14.71
C TRP A 89 0.04 -8.79 -13.83
N LEU A 90 -0.96 -9.04 -12.96
CA LEU A 90 -1.47 -8.02 -12.03
C LEU A 90 -0.47 -7.75 -10.90
N LEU A 91 0.13 -8.81 -10.33
CA LEU A 91 1.20 -8.66 -9.34
C LEU A 91 2.34 -7.77 -9.87
N MET A 92 2.76 -8.00 -11.13
CA MET A 92 3.83 -7.21 -11.76
C MET A 92 3.45 -5.75 -11.96
N ILE A 93 2.20 -5.46 -12.37
CA ILE A 93 1.71 -4.08 -12.53
C ILE A 93 1.74 -3.36 -11.17
N ILE A 94 1.26 -4.00 -10.09
CA ILE A 94 1.27 -3.45 -8.74
C ILE A 94 2.72 -3.18 -8.30
N PHE A 95 3.61 -4.15 -8.47
CA PHE A 95 4.99 -4.06 -8.05
C PHE A 95 5.76 -2.97 -8.80
N VAL A 96 5.63 -2.90 -10.12
CA VAL A 96 6.28 -1.87 -10.96
C VAL A 96 5.83 -0.46 -10.54
N ARG A 97 4.53 -0.27 -10.33
CA ARG A 97 3.99 1.01 -9.85
C ARG A 97 4.60 1.39 -8.50
N ASP A 98 4.70 0.46 -7.55
CA ASP A 98 5.26 0.73 -6.23
C ASP A 98 6.75 1.07 -6.30
N VAL A 99 7.51 0.38 -7.16
CA VAL A 99 8.92 0.70 -7.44
C VAL A 99 9.07 2.11 -8.04
N ILE A 100 8.21 2.49 -8.99
CA ILE A 100 8.25 3.84 -9.60
C ILE A 100 8.05 4.91 -8.52
N ILE A 101 7.11 4.73 -7.60
CA ILE A 101 6.85 5.70 -6.51
C ILE A 101 8.03 5.79 -5.55
N ILE A 102 8.56 4.63 -5.12
CA ILE A 102 9.70 4.58 -4.19
C ILE A 102 10.96 5.15 -4.83
N ALA A 103 11.27 4.75 -6.07
CA ALA A 103 12.43 5.23 -6.81
C ALA A 103 12.37 6.75 -7.02
N GLY A 104 11.17 7.25 -7.35
CA GLY A 104 10.96 8.67 -7.48
C GLY A 104 11.18 9.41 -6.16
N ALA A 105 10.63 8.93 -5.05
CA ALA A 105 10.82 9.52 -3.74
C ALA A 105 12.30 9.51 -3.31
N LEU A 106 13.00 8.40 -3.51
CA LEU A 106 14.43 8.28 -3.21
C LEU A 106 15.27 9.22 -4.08
N GLY A 107 15.01 9.29 -5.38
CA GLY A 107 15.71 10.19 -6.30
C GLY A 107 15.58 11.67 -5.88
N TYR A 108 14.44 12.02 -5.31
CA TYR A 108 14.22 13.36 -4.77
C TYR A 108 15.03 13.60 -3.48
N PHE A 109 15.05 12.65 -2.54
CA PHE A 109 15.81 12.77 -1.30
C PHE A 109 17.33 12.81 -1.50
N LEU A 110 17.84 12.20 -2.58
CA LEU A 110 19.26 12.19 -2.90
C LEU A 110 19.70 13.42 -3.70
N GLY A 111 18.78 14.24 -4.21
CA GLY A 111 19.07 15.51 -4.87
C GLY A 111 19.48 16.60 -3.89
N GLU A 112 20.58 17.31 -4.20
CA GLU A 112 21.23 18.31 -3.29
C GLU A 112 20.38 19.55 -2.96
N GLU A 113 19.23 19.77 -3.61
CA GLU A 113 18.37 20.96 -3.45
C GLU A 113 16.98 20.65 -2.86
N SER A 114 16.84 19.59 -2.04
CA SER A 114 15.53 19.19 -1.52
C SER A 114 15.08 20.09 -0.38
N SER A 115 14.16 21.01 -0.65
CA SER A 115 13.42 21.74 0.39
C SER A 115 12.25 20.86 0.88
N GLU A 116 12.04 20.75 2.20
CA GLU A 116 10.92 19.94 2.78
C GLU A 116 9.53 20.35 2.25
N SER A 117 9.40 21.56 1.70
CA SER A 117 8.18 22.09 1.10
C SER A 117 7.82 21.50 -0.27
N ASP A 118 8.74 20.76 -0.91
CA ASP A 118 8.60 20.26 -2.28
C ASP A 118 8.26 18.77 -2.37
N LEU A 119 7.94 18.12 -1.26
CA LEU A 119 7.46 16.74 -1.26
C LEU A 119 6.19 16.64 -2.14
N ILE A 120 6.21 15.71 -3.11
CA ILE A 120 5.03 15.48 -3.94
C ILE A 120 3.95 14.86 -3.05
N GLU A 121 2.89 15.61 -2.79
CA GLU A 121 1.72 15.06 -2.09
C GLU A 121 1.15 13.89 -2.90
N PRO A 122 0.72 12.81 -2.21
CA PRO A 122 0.10 11.67 -2.88
C PRO A 122 -1.11 12.12 -3.69
N SER A 123 -1.10 11.85 -5.01
CA SER A 123 -2.21 12.20 -5.89
C SER A 123 -3.50 11.50 -5.46
N LEU A 124 -4.66 12.10 -5.77
CA LEU A 124 -5.96 11.48 -5.52
C LEU A 124 -6.06 10.11 -6.20
N ILE A 125 -5.49 9.97 -7.40
CA ILE A 125 -5.46 8.72 -8.17
C ILE A 125 -4.71 7.63 -7.36
N SER A 126 -3.59 7.98 -6.73
CA SER A 126 -2.83 7.06 -5.90
C SER A 126 -3.60 6.61 -4.65
N LYS A 127 -4.32 7.53 -4.01
CA LYS A 127 -5.15 7.21 -2.83
C LYS A 127 -6.29 6.26 -3.20
N VAL A 128 -7.00 6.55 -4.30
CA VAL A 128 -8.07 5.69 -4.83
C VAL A 128 -7.52 4.31 -5.19
N ASN A 129 -6.36 4.25 -5.85
CA ASN A 129 -5.74 2.98 -6.21
C ASN A 129 -5.42 2.12 -4.97
N THR A 130 -4.90 2.70 -3.90
CA THR A 130 -4.62 1.95 -2.65
C THR A 130 -5.92 1.40 -2.05
N VAL A 131 -7.01 2.18 -2.04
CA VAL A 131 -8.32 1.69 -1.59
C VAL A 131 -8.82 0.54 -2.45
N LEU A 132 -8.66 0.63 -3.79
CA LEU A 132 -9.04 -0.45 -4.71
C LEU A 132 -8.20 -1.71 -4.52
N GLN A 133 -6.91 -1.58 -4.21
CA GLN A 133 -6.03 -2.72 -3.88
C GLN A 133 -6.47 -3.41 -2.58
N ILE A 134 -6.81 -2.65 -1.54
CA ILE A 134 -7.36 -3.21 -0.29
C ILE A 134 -8.70 -3.90 -0.56
N ALA A 135 -9.60 -3.26 -1.32
CA ALA A 135 -10.88 -3.83 -1.70
C ALA A 135 -10.72 -5.12 -2.52
N LEU A 136 -9.71 -5.20 -3.40
CA LEU A 136 -9.38 -6.42 -4.14
C LEU A 136 -9.00 -7.56 -3.21
N VAL A 137 -8.12 -7.33 -2.22
CA VAL A 137 -7.73 -8.36 -1.25
C VAL A 137 -8.97 -8.88 -0.51
N LEU A 138 -9.81 -7.98 0.01
CA LEU A 138 -11.04 -8.35 0.71
C LEU A 138 -12.00 -9.12 -0.19
N TYR A 139 -12.17 -8.69 -1.43
CA TYR A 139 -13.01 -9.38 -2.42
C TYR A 139 -12.50 -10.80 -2.70
N LEU A 140 -11.19 -10.97 -2.96
CA LEU A 140 -10.61 -12.28 -3.24
C LEU A 140 -10.75 -13.23 -2.04
N LEU A 141 -10.55 -12.75 -0.81
CA LEU A 141 -10.75 -13.55 0.40
C LEU A 141 -12.21 -13.96 0.59
N LEU A 142 -13.15 -13.02 0.38
CA LEU A 142 -14.59 -13.29 0.53
C LEU A 142 -15.10 -14.28 -0.53
N ILE A 143 -14.68 -14.14 -1.78
CA ILE A 143 -15.17 -15.02 -2.84
C ILE A 143 -14.66 -16.44 -2.64
N HIS A 144 -13.39 -16.63 -2.22
CA HIS A 144 -12.83 -17.94 -1.94
C HIS A 144 -13.41 -18.56 -0.65
N LEU A 145 -13.87 -17.72 0.29
CA LEU A 145 -14.54 -18.21 1.50
C LEU A 145 -15.96 -18.76 1.23
N TYR A 146 -16.71 -18.11 0.32
CA TYR A 146 -18.14 -18.40 0.16
C TYR A 146 -18.51 -19.08 -1.17
N PHE A 147 -17.82 -18.74 -2.25
CA PHE A 147 -18.24 -19.07 -3.61
C PHE A 147 -17.22 -19.83 -4.44
N GLY A 148 -15.95 -19.82 -4.05
CA GLY A 148 -14.84 -20.38 -4.81
C GLY A 148 -14.41 -19.45 -5.95
N PHE A 149 -15.06 -19.53 -7.11
CA PHE A 149 -14.76 -18.70 -8.29
C PHE A 149 -16.05 -18.08 -8.83
N ASP A 150 -16.01 -16.80 -9.23
CA ASP A 150 -17.14 -16.16 -9.90
C ASP A 150 -16.71 -15.51 -11.23
N GLY A 151 -17.69 -15.32 -12.14
CA GLY A 151 -17.43 -14.74 -13.48
C GLY A 151 -17.11 -13.23 -13.45
N ILE A 152 -17.16 -12.56 -12.30
CA ILE A 152 -16.90 -11.13 -12.14
C ILE A 152 -15.44 -10.89 -11.77
N GLN A 153 -14.71 -11.93 -11.33
CA GLN A 153 -13.33 -11.81 -10.85
C GLN A 153 -12.42 -11.13 -11.88
N ASP A 154 -12.45 -11.54 -13.14
CA ASP A 154 -11.62 -10.96 -14.20
C ASP A 154 -11.88 -9.47 -14.39
N MET A 155 -13.14 -9.04 -14.30
CA MET A 155 -13.51 -7.63 -14.40
C MET A 155 -12.93 -6.83 -13.24
N VAL A 156 -12.98 -7.33 -12.01
CA VAL A 156 -12.39 -6.68 -10.83
C VAL A 156 -10.88 -6.58 -10.97
N LEU A 157 -10.19 -7.63 -11.42
CA LEU A 157 -8.76 -7.62 -11.68
C LEU A 157 -8.37 -6.55 -12.71
N ILE A 158 -9.12 -6.44 -13.82
CA ILE A 158 -8.88 -5.44 -14.87
C ILE A 158 -9.10 -4.01 -14.35
N ILE A 159 -10.13 -3.76 -13.54
CA ILE A 159 -10.38 -2.45 -12.94
C ILE A 159 -9.19 -2.03 -12.05
N VAL A 160 -8.72 -2.93 -11.19
CA VAL A 160 -7.58 -2.63 -10.32
C VAL A 160 -6.29 -2.45 -11.12
N ALA A 161 -6.06 -3.28 -12.16
CA ALA A 161 -4.91 -3.13 -13.04
C ALA A 161 -4.89 -1.76 -13.73
N THR A 162 -6.04 -1.35 -14.29
CA THR A 162 -6.19 -0.06 -14.97
C THR A 162 -5.93 1.09 -14.01
N SER A 163 -6.54 1.07 -12.82
CA SER A 163 -6.29 2.07 -11.78
C SER A 163 -4.82 2.13 -11.36
N THR A 164 -4.18 0.97 -11.21
CA THR A 164 -2.77 0.88 -10.82
C THR A 164 -1.85 1.42 -11.91
N ALA A 165 -2.12 1.09 -13.18
CA ALA A 165 -1.35 1.61 -14.31
C ALA A 165 -1.50 3.15 -14.45
N LEU A 166 -2.72 3.67 -14.31
CA LEU A 166 -2.97 5.12 -14.33
C LEU A 166 -2.25 5.83 -13.17
N SER A 167 -2.28 5.25 -11.98
CA SER A 167 -1.54 5.78 -10.82
C SER A 167 -0.03 5.78 -11.06
N GLY A 168 0.52 4.74 -11.65
CA GLY A 168 1.95 4.67 -12.00
C GLY A 168 2.35 5.69 -13.06
N ALA A 169 1.53 5.86 -14.10
CA ALA A 169 1.75 6.84 -15.16
C ALA A 169 1.70 8.28 -14.62
N ASP A 170 0.74 8.60 -13.76
CA ASP A 170 0.61 9.91 -13.11
C ASP A 170 1.90 10.29 -12.34
N TYR A 171 2.40 9.38 -11.52
CA TYR A 171 3.68 9.59 -10.82
C TYR A 171 4.86 9.68 -11.76
N GLY A 172 4.95 8.83 -12.77
CA GLY A 172 6.02 8.88 -13.78
C GLY A 172 6.07 10.24 -14.49
N LEU A 173 4.92 10.76 -14.90
CA LEU A 173 4.81 12.07 -15.54
C LEU A 173 5.19 13.22 -14.60
N LEU A 174 4.78 13.16 -13.33
CA LEU A 174 5.15 14.17 -12.33
C LEU A 174 6.67 14.20 -12.10
N TRP A 175 7.33 13.04 -12.06
CA TRP A 175 8.78 12.95 -11.90
C TRP A 175 9.54 13.46 -13.13
N VAL A 176 9.14 13.07 -14.34
CA VAL A 176 9.75 13.56 -15.57
C VAL A 176 9.62 15.07 -15.67
N LYS A 177 8.45 15.63 -15.38
CA LYS A 177 8.22 17.08 -15.39
C LYS A 177 9.12 17.81 -14.38
N LYS A 178 9.29 17.28 -13.18
CA LYS A 178 10.17 17.87 -12.17
C LYS A 178 11.64 17.81 -12.57
N PHE A 179 12.09 16.70 -13.14
CA PHE A 179 13.46 16.55 -13.63
C PHE A 179 13.80 17.57 -14.74
N ILE A 180 12.90 17.72 -15.73
CA ILE A 180 13.08 18.69 -16.83
C ILE A 180 13.13 20.13 -16.30
N LEU A 181 12.30 20.47 -15.32
CA LEU A 181 12.25 21.82 -14.74
C LEU A 181 13.49 22.14 -13.88
N GLN A 182 14.17 21.15 -13.32
CA GLN A 182 15.44 21.35 -12.60
C GLN A 182 16.61 21.59 -13.56
N GLU A 183 16.66 20.91 -14.71
CA GLU A 183 17.71 21.15 -15.70
C GLU A 183 17.60 22.53 -16.38
N THR A 184 16.40 23.07 -16.52
CA THR A 184 16.17 24.41 -17.12
C THR A 184 16.51 25.57 -16.17
N LYS A 185 16.74 25.30 -14.88
CA LYS A 185 17.13 26.29 -13.88
C LYS A 185 18.64 26.37 -13.59
N LYS A 186 19.43 25.46 -14.18
CA LYS A 186 20.90 25.50 -14.18
C LYS A 186 21.42 26.18 -15.42
#